data_f2e6bbec88bf102594205c7a349dcf0c
#
_entry.id   f2e6bbec88bf102594205c7a349dcf0c
#
_cell.length_a   1.000
_cell.length_b   1.000
_cell.length_c   1.000
_cell.angle_alpha   90.00
_cell.angle_beta   90.00
_cell.angle_gamma   90.00
#
_symmetry.space_group_name_H-M   'P 1'
#
loop_
_entity.id
_entity.type
_entity.pdbx_description
1 polymer ?
#
loop_
_entity_poly.entity_id
_entity_poly.type
_entity_poly.pdbx_seq_one_letter_code
_entity_poly.pdbx_strand_id
1 'polypeptide(L)'
;MEGAKTTAKEQERTALLRTITDEPLLIRRLLQHKKELTEDFVQHFLTHTVKKVYFSGQASGTFIGNMLAPCMEKLLQVETEVCNPASFPEYFQFNINQQYSPDEMLMLCPAHSGTTIGPIRMAQECKRLNIPVVCITIDSNSPLANLSDIVINKLCGSEESFIETRTHMASLLITFLC
;
A
#
# COMPACT_ATOMS: atom_id res chain seq x y z
N MET A 1 -12.30 3.79 47.00
CA MET A 1 -11.59 4.37 45.82
C MET A 1 -12.22 3.80 44.59
N GLU A 2 -13.23 4.48 44.04
CA GLU A 2 -13.85 4.08 42.75
C GLU A 2 -12.87 4.46 41.62
N GLY A 3 -12.28 3.45 40.99
CA GLY A 3 -11.53 3.67 39.77
C GLY A 3 -12.52 4.12 38.68
N ALA A 4 -12.43 5.38 38.26
CA ALA A 4 -13.22 5.91 37.15
C ALA A 4 -13.02 5.01 35.91
N LYS A 5 -14.09 4.32 35.45
CA LYS A 5 -14.07 3.57 34.20
C LYS A 5 -13.90 4.57 33.06
N THR A 6 -12.73 4.57 32.46
CA THR A 6 -12.44 5.34 31.25
C THR A 6 -13.48 5.02 30.18
N THR A 7 -14.10 6.03 29.58
CA THR A 7 -15.08 5.82 28.52
C THR A 7 -14.42 5.29 27.24
N ALA A 8 -15.17 4.56 26.41
CA ALA A 8 -14.65 4.07 25.11
C ALA A 8 -14.07 5.22 24.26
N LYS A 9 -14.70 6.41 24.31
CA LYS A 9 -14.23 7.61 23.61
C LYS A 9 -12.88 8.13 24.13
N GLU A 10 -12.64 8.07 25.44
CA GLU A 10 -11.36 8.47 26.03
C GLU A 10 -10.26 7.44 25.73
N GLN A 11 -10.60 6.16 25.69
CA GLN A 11 -9.67 5.10 25.30
C GLN A 11 -9.23 5.28 23.83
N GLU A 12 -10.18 5.52 22.92
CA GLU A 12 -9.91 5.78 21.51
C GLU A 12 -9.05 7.03 21.31
N ARG A 13 -9.38 8.13 22.00
CA ARG A 13 -8.57 9.36 21.97
C ARG A 13 -7.14 9.11 22.45
N THR A 14 -6.96 8.33 23.49
CA THR A 14 -5.64 7.99 24.05
C THR A 14 -4.84 7.12 23.07
N ALA A 15 -5.47 6.13 22.44
CA ALA A 15 -4.88 5.30 21.41
C ALA A 15 -4.42 6.14 20.22
N LEU A 16 -5.29 7.01 19.69
CA LEU A 16 -4.98 7.90 18.58
C LEU A 16 -3.79 8.83 18.89
N LEU A 17 -3.78 9.47 20.06
CA LEU A 17 -2.66 10.34 20.46
C LEU A 17 -1.34 9.57 20.55
N ARG A 18 -1.38 8.33 21.05
CA ARG A 18 -0.19 7.47 21.13
C ARG A 18 0.33 7.14 19.73
N THR A 19 -0.53 6.70 18.83
CA THR A 19 -0.12 6.37 17.45
C THR A 19 0.50 7.57 16.73
N ILE A 20 -0.08 8.78 16.89
CA ILE A 20 0.48 10.02 16.31
C ILE A 20 1.85 10.35 16.94
N THR A 21 1.98 10.20 18.25
CA THR A 21 3.23 10.51 18.96
C THR A 21 4.37 9.56 18.58
N ASP A 22 4.05 8.32 18.19
CA ASP A 22 5.02 7.31 17.79
C ASP A 22 5.51 7.49 16.33
N GLU A 23 4.81 8.26 15.50
CA GLU A 23 5.15 8.43 14.08
C GLU A 23 6.59 8.89 13.82
N PRO A 24 7.18 9.86 14.57
CA PRO A 24 8.55 10.26 14.34
C PRO A 24 9.58 9.13 14.54
N LEU A 25 9.34 8.23 15.48
CA LEU A 25 10.20 7.07 15.72
C LEU A 25 10.04 6.04 14.61
N LEU A 26 8.81 5.82 14.14
CA LEU A 26 8.52 4.95 12.99
C LEU A 26 9.21 5.47 11.72
N ILE A 27 9.08 6.75 11.41
CA ILE A 27 9.71 7.38 10.23
C ILE A 27 11.23 7.16 10.28
N ARG A 28 11.88 7.40 11.43
CA ARG A 28 13.32 7.13 11.59
C ARG A 28 13.67 5.66 11.32
N ARG A 29 12.89 4.72 11.85
CA ARG A 29 13.07 3.28 11.63
C ARG A 29 12.96 2.93 10.16
N LEU A 30 11.92 3.39 9.48
CA LEU A 30 11.72 3.13 8.04
C LEU A 30 12.86 3.69 7.20
N LEU A 31 13.35 4.90 7.50
CA LEU A 31 14.49 5.50 6.82
C LEU A 31 15.80 4.73 7.06
N GLN A 32 15.99 4.19 8.26
CA GLN A 32 17.15 3.33 8.57
C GLN A 32 17.13 2.02 7.77
N HIS A 33 15.96 1.44 7.57
CA HIS A 33 15.75 0.19 6.82
C HIS A 33 15.35 0.40 5.35
N LYS A 34 15.43 1.65 4.83
CA LYS A 34 14.92 1.99 3.50
C LYS A 34 15.45 1.06 2.39
N LYS A 35 16.74 0.73 2.42
CA LYS A 35 17.35 -0.16 1.42
C LYS A 35 16.72 -1.55 1.43
N GLU A 36 16.60 -2.17 2.58
CA GLU A 36 15.99 -3.50 2.74
C GLU A 36 14.51 -3.51 2.32
N LEU A 37 13.78 -2.43 2.68
CA LEU A 37 12.35 -2.31 2.37
C LEU A 37 12.07 -2.14 0.89
N THR A 38 12.95 -1.48 0.14
CA THR A 38 12.70 -1.13 -1.26
C THR A 38 13.54 -1.96 -2.25
N GLU A 39 14.43 -2.83 -1.78
CA GLU A 39 15.38 -3.54 -2.63
C GLU A 39 14.70 -4.35 -3.75
N ASP A 40 13.70 -5.16 -3.39
CA ASP A 40 12.99 -6.00 -4.38
C ASP A 40 12.21 -5.15 -5.39
N PHE A 41 11.60 -4.04 -4.94
CA PHE A 41 10.93 -3.09 -5.82
C PHE A 41 11.92 -2.43 -6.79
N VAL A 42 13.05 -1.95 -6.28
CA VAL A 42 14.10 -1.33 -7.09
C VAL A 42 14.67 -2.33 -8.09
N GLN A 43 14.96 -3.55 -7.66
CA GLN A 43 15.44 -4.62 -8.55
C GLN A 43 14.43 -4.94 -9.65
N HIS A 44 13.14 -4.95 -9.33
CA HIS A 44 12.11 -5.14 -10.35
C HIS A 44 12.18 -4.07 -11.44
N PHE A 45 12.27 -2.77 -11.06
CA PHE A 45 12.41 -1.67 -12.03
C PHE A 45 13.72 -1.69 -12.80
N LEU A 46 14.82 -2.20 -12.21
CA LEU A 46 16.11 -2.33 -12.90
C LEU A 46 16.14 -3.48 -13.90
N THR A 47 15.31 -4.49 -13.72
CA THR A 47 15.32 -5.71 -14.54
C THR A 47 14.17 -5.78 -15.54
N HIS A 48 13.14 -4.96 -15.38
CA HIS A 48 11.94 -4.88 -16.24
C HIS A 48 11.75 -3.47 -16.76
N THR A 49 11.14 -3.34 -17.94
CA THR A 49 10.79 -2.05 -18.52
C THR A 49 9.36 -1.69 -18.12
N VAL A 50 9.15 -1.30 -16.85
CA VAL A 50 7.83 -0.87 -16.38
C VAL A 50 7.43 0.43 -17.06
N LYS A 51 6.25 0.49 -17.66
CA LYS A 51 5.68 1.66 -18.33
C LYS A 51 4.37 2.12 -17.71
N LYS A 52 3.63 1.21 -17.07
CA LYS A 52 2.32 1.49 -16.47
C LYS A 52 2.25 0.96 -15.04
N VAL A 53 1.91 1.83 -14.09
CA VAL A 53 1.67 1.46 -12.69
C VAL A 53 0.21 1.70 -12.33
N TYR A 54 -0.45 0.66 -11.85
CA TYR A 54 -1.80 0.72 -11.29
C TYR A 54 -1.71 0.80 -9.77
N PHE A 55 -2.19 1.90 -9.20
CA PHE A 55 -2.37 1.99 -7.76
C PHE A 55 -3.70 1.35 -7.37
N SER A 56 -3.68 0.34 -6.53
CA SER A 56 -4.88 -0.30 -6.01
C SER A 56 -4.85 -0.31 -4.48
N GLY A 57 -5.69 0.49 -3.88
CA GLY A 57 -5.87 0.52 -2.43
C GLY A 57 -7.27 1.00 -2.09
N GLN A 58 -7.78 0.63 -0.92
CA GLN A 58 -9.08 1.11 -0.46
C GLN A 58 -8.88 2.16 0.63
N ALA A 59 -9.74 3.17 0.69
CA ALA A 59 -9.66 4.28 1.64
C ALA A 59 -8.25 4.92 1.64
N SER A 60 -7.48 4.74 2.73
CA SER A 60 -6.13 5.29 2.88
C SER A 60 -5.19 4.94 1.72
N GLY A 61 -5.28 3.73 1.18
CA GLY A 61 -4.49 3.30 0.03
C GLY A 61 -4.80 4.07 -1.26
N THR A 62 -6.08 4.40 -1.50
CA THR A 62 -6.49 5.25 -2.64
C THR A 62 -5.91 6.67 -2.49
N PHE A 63 -5.93 7.23 -1.29
CA PHE A 63 -5.36 8.56 -1.05
C PHE A 63 -3.86 8.58 -1.29
N ILE A 64 -3.13 7.55 -0.87
CA ILE A 64 -1.69 7.41 -1.15
C ILE A 64 -1.44 7.37 -2.66
N GLY A 65 -2.21 6.59 -3.41
CA GLY A 65 -2.14 6.55 -4.86
C GLY A 65 -2.33 7.94 -5.48
N ASN A 66 -3.41 8.65 -5.11
CA ASN A 66 -3.68 10.00 -5.61
C ASN A 66 -2.56 11.02 -5.28
N MET A 67 -1.91 10.88 -4.13
CA MET A 67 -0.81 11.77 -3.74
C MET A 67 0.49 11.45 -4.48
N LEU A 68 0.80 10.17 -4.71
CA LEU A 68 2.11 9.74 -5.18
C LEU A 68 2.14 9.39 -6.68
N ALA A 69 1.01 9.16 -7.33
CA ALA A 69 0.95 8.91 -8.76
C ALA A 69 1.70 10.00 -9.58
N PRO A 70 1.47 11.32 -9.37
CA PRO A 70 2.20 12.35 -10.10
C PRO A 70 3.72 12.35 -9.81
N CYS A 71 4.13 11.92 -8.61
CA CYS A 71 5.54 11.77 -8.27
C CYS A 71 6.19 10.64 -9.06
N MET A 72 5.54 9.48 -9.15
CA MET A 72 6.01 8.35 -9.95
C MET A 72 6.08 8.69 -11.43
N GLU A 73 5.06 9.34 -11.99
CA GLU A 73 5.07 9.80 -13.38
C GLU A 73 6.28 10.69 -13.68
N LYS A 74 6.55 11.62 -12.78
CA LYS A 74 7.66 12.56 -12.95
C LYS A 74 9.04 11.93 -12.75
N LEU A 75 9.19 11.07 -11.73
CA LEU A 75 10.49 10.55 -11.32
C LEU A 75 10.87 9.26 -12.07
N LEU A 76 9.91 8.37 -12.29
CA LEU A 76 10.14 7.08 -12.93
C LEU A 76 9.76 7.06 -14.41
N GLN A 77 9.13 8.12 -14.92
CA GLN A 77 8.69 8.25 -16.33
C GLN A 77 7.72 7.12 -16.74
N VAL A 78 6.85 6.72 -15.82
CA VAL A 78 5.81 5.71 -16.04
C VAL A 78 4.44 6.35 -16.08
N GLU A 79 3.49 5.77 -16.81
CA GLU A 79 2.09 6.13 -16.66
C GLU A 79 1.54 5.58 -15.35
N THR A 80 0.68 6.34 -14.67
CA THR A 80 0.02 5.87 -13.47
C THR A 80 -1.50 5.92 -13.59
N GLU A 81 -2.18 5.03 -12.89
CA GLU A 81 -3.62 5.02 -12.79
C GLU A 81 -4.05 4.60 -11.37
N VAL A 82 -4.82 5.46 -10.71
CA VAL A 82 -5.35 5.16 -9.38
C VAL A 82 -6.69 4.48 -9.53
N CYS A 83 -6.73 3.19 -9.24
CA CYS A 83 -7.89 2.34 -9.40
C CYS A 83 -8.76 2.36 -8.14
N ASN A 84 -10.06 2.47 -8.30
CA ASN A 84 -11.00 2.25 -7.22
C ASN A 84 -11.37 0.76 -7.13
N PRO A 85 -10.90 0.00 -6.13
CA PRO A 85 -11.20 -1.42 -6.03
C PRO A 85 -12.68 -1.76 -5.85
N ALA A 86 -13.49 -0.79 -5.40
CA ALA A 86 -14.93 -0.97 -5.27
C ALA A 86 -15.66 -1.01 -6.63
N SER A 87 -15.03 -0.49 -7.68
CA SER A 87 -15.56 -0.54 -9.05
C SER A 87 -15.13 -1.78 -9.82
N PHE A 88 -14.24 -2.58 -9.24
CA PHE A 88 -13.75 -3.80 -9.87
C PHE A 88 -14.62 -5.01 -9.49
N PRO A 89 -14.92 -5.93 -10.41
CA PRO A 89 -14.52 -5.95 -11.84
C PRO A 89 -15.52 -5.26 -12.79
N GLU A 90 -16.60 -4.69 -12.28
CA GLU A 90 -17.77 -4.28 -13.08
C GLU A 90 -17.46 -3.09 -13.99
N TYR A 91 -16.62 -2.14 -13.55
CA TYR A 91 -16.34 -0.88 -14.24
C TYR A 91 -14.86 -0.61 -14.47
N PHE A 92 -13.99 -1.56 -14.16
CA PHE A 92 -12.56 -1.42 -14.34
C PHE A 92 -11.96 -2.64 -15.02
N GLN A 93 -11.06 -2.39 -15.98
CA GLN A 93 -10.30 -3.44 -16.68
C GLN A 93 -8.86 -2.98 -16.86
N PHE A 94 -7.90 -3.84 -16.48
CA PHE A 94 -6.49 -3.60 -16.75
C PHE A 94 -6.22 -3.60 -18.25
N ASN A 95 -5.38 -2.65 -18.71
CA ASN A 95 -4.86 -2.63 -20.10
C ASN A 95 -5.96 -2.75 -21.17
N ILE A 96 -7.05 -2.01 -21.00
CA ILE A 96 -8.25 -2.09 -21.86
C ILE A 96 -7.92 -1.91 -23.36
N ASN A 97 -6.92 -1.09 -23.67
CA ASN A 97 -6.47 -0.82 -25.04
C ASN A 97 -5.38 -1.80 -25.51
N GLN A 98 -5.01 -2.79 -24.72
CA GLN A 98 -3.94 -3.75 -25.00
C GLN A 98 -2.61 -3.08 -25.40
N GLN A 99 -2.31 -1.93 -24.77
CA GLN A 99 -1.19 -1.07 -25.13
C GLN A 99 0.14 -1.58 -24.57
N TYR A 100 0.10 -2.31 -23.44
CA TYR A 100 1.28 -2.78 -22.72
C TYR A 100 1.31 -4.31 -22.68
N SER A 101 2.51 -4.88 -22.68
CA SER A 101 2.70 -6.29 -22.31
C SER A 101 2.59 -6.44 -20.77
N PRO A 102 2.29 -7.65 -20.26
CA PRO A 102 2.14 -7.85 -18.81
C PRO A 102 3.36 -7.42 -17.98
N ASP A 103 4.56 -7.63 -18.48
CA ASP A 103 5.85 -7.28 -17.86
C ASP A 103 6.17 -5.78 -17.91
N GLU A 104 5.45 -5.01 -18.73
CA GLU A 104 5.51 -3.54 -18.75
C GLU A 104 4.54 -2.89 -17.75
N MET A 105 3.73 -3.70 -17.07
CA MET A 105 2.73 -3.24 -16.10
C MET A 105 3.10 -3.66 -14.68
N LEU A 106 2.65 -2.92 -13.70
CA LEU A 106 2.82 -3.23 -12.28
C LEU A 106 1.57 -2.80 -11.52
N MET A 107 1.06 -3.63 -10.61
CA MET A 107 0.09 -3.19 -9.61
C MET A 107 0.80 -2.92 -8.28
N LEU A 108 0.70 -1.69 -7.78
CA LEU A 108 1.20 -1.28 -6.46
C LEU A 108 0.01 -1.10 -5.51
N CYS A 109 0.01 -1.87 -4.44
CA CYS A 109 -1.10 -1.92 -3.50
C CYS A 109 -0.69 -1.54 -2.08
N PRO A 110 -0.79 -0.25 -1.70
CA PRO A 110 -0.67 0.17 -0.30
C PRO A 110 -1.92 -0.30 0.47
N ALA A 111 -1.77 -1.39 1.21
CA ALA A 111 -2.82 -1.97 2.03
C ALA A 111 -2.50 -1.82 3.52
N HIS A 112 -3.52 -1.85 4.41
CA HIS A 112 -3.29 -1.96 5.84
C HIS A 112 -3.11 -3.43 6.24
N SER A 113 -4.19 -4.17 6.39
CA SER A 113 -4.18 -5.57 6.82
C SER A 113 -3.91 -6.57 5.71
N GLY A 114 -4.10 -6.17 4.45
CA GLY A 114 -4.06 -7.09 3.30
C GLY A 114 -5.24 -8.07 3.22
N THR A 115 -6.34 -7.80 3.95
CA THR A 115 -7.56 -8.65 3.98
C THR A 115 -8.74 -8.04 3.23
N THR A 116 -8.61 -6.82 2.72
CA THR A 116 -9.69 -6.11 2.03
C THR A 116 -9.99 -6.76 0.68
N ILE A 117 -11.25 -7.10 0.44
CA ILE A 117 -11.69 -7.90 -0.70
C ILE A 117 -11.43 -7.24 -2.07
N GLY A 118 -11.60 -5.92 -2.18
CA GLY A 118 -11.41 -5.21 -3.44
C GLY A 118 -9.99 -5.34 -3.99
N PRO A 119 -8.95 -4.93 -3.25
CA PRO A 119 -7.55 -5.14 -3.65
C PRO A 119 -7.19 -6.61 -3.89
N ILE A 120 -7.75 -7.55 -3.11
CA ILE A 120 -7.53 -8.99 -3.32
C ILE A 120 -8.07 -9.44 -4.69
N ARG A 121 -9.29 -9.03 -5.06
CA ARG A 121 -9.87 -9.33 -6.39
C ARG A 121 -9.02 -8.76 -7.51
N MET A 122 -8.54 -7.54 -7.37
CA MET A 122 -7.65 -6.92 -8.35
C MET A 122 -6.32 -7.68 -8.47
N ALA A 123 -5.73 -8.10 -7.35
CA ALA A 123 -4.51 -8.90 -7.37
C ALA A 123 -4.72 -10.28 -8.01
N GLN A 124 -5.86 -10.93 -7.78
CA GLN A 124 -6.23 -12.17 -8.46
C GLN A 124 -6.30 -12.00 -9.98
N GLU A 125 -6.89 -10.89 -10.44
CA GLU A 125 -6.97 -10.58 -11.86
C GLU A 125 -5.59 -10.25 -12.45
N CYS A 126 -4.76 -9.47 -11.74
CA CYS A 126 -3.38 -9.23 -12.13
C CYS A 126 -2.61 -10.55 -12.31
N LYS A 127 -2.77 -11.48 -11.37
CA LYS A 127 -2.15 -12.80 -11.45
C LYS A 127 -2.63 -13.60 -12.68
N ARG A 128 -3.93 -13.55 -13.00
CA ARG A 128 -4.50 -14.16 -14.21
C ARG A 128 -3.93 -13.56 -15.50
N LEU A 129 -3.62 -12.27 -15.49
CA LEU A 129 -3.06 -11.52 -16.61
C LEU A 129 -1.53 -11.51 -16.63
N ASN A 130 -0.86 -12.15 -15.67
CA ASN A 130 0.58 -12.12 -15.45
C ASN A 130 1.15 -10.70 -15.22
N ILE A 131 0.36 -9.82 -14.61
CA ILE A 131 0.79 -8.49 -14.19
C ILE A 131 1.41 -8.62 -12.79
N PRO A 132 2.67 -8.21 -12.58
CA PRO A 132 3.30 -8.25 -11.27
C PRO A 132 2.56 -7.39 -10.22
N VAL A 133 2.54 -7.88 -8.99
CA VAL A 133 1.85 -7.24 -7.85
C VAL A 133 2.83 -6.94 -6.74
N VAL A 134 2.85 -5.69 -6.30
CA VAL A 134 3.57 -5.22 -5.11
C VAL A 134 2.57 -4.89 -4.01
N CYS A 135 2.70 -5.51 -2.85
CA CYS A 135 1.87 -5.24 -1.68
C CYS A 135 2.69 -4.58 -0.56
N ILE A 136 2.18 -3.49 0.00
CA ILE A 136 2.73 -2.84 1.19
C ILE A 136 1.73 -3.07 2.33
N THR A 137 2.08 -3.90 3.32
CA THR A 137 1.14 -4.35 4.37
C THR A 137 1.82 -4.53 5.72
N ILE A 138 1.03 -4.60 6.80
CA ILE A 138 1.55 -4.97 8.14
C ILE A 138 1.70 -6.48 8.31
N ASP A 139 0.97 -7.28 7.52
CA ASP A 139 0.95 -8.75 7.61
C ASP A 139 1.43 -9.38 6.31
N SER A 140 2.66 -9.86 6.31
CA SER A 140 3.29 -10.53 5.17
C SER A 140 2.69 -11.91 4.84
N ASN A 141 1.77 -12.43 5.68
CA ASN A 141 1.03 -13.66 5.44
C ASN A 141 -0.44 -13.42 5.09
N SER A 142 -0.82 -12.15 4.86
CA SER A 142 -2.19 -11.80 4.50
C SER A 142 -2.61 -12.38 3.14
N PRO A 143 -3.91 -12.51 2.87
CA PRO A 143 -4.41 -12.98 1.57
C PRO A 143 -3.88 -12.17 0.38
N LEU A 144 -3.75 -10.85 0.52
CA LEU A 144 -3.17 -10.00 -0.52
C LEU A 144 -1.67 -10.26 -0.69
N ALA A 145 -0.92 -10.36 0.42
CA ALA A 145 0.51 -10.67 0.38
C ALA A 145 0.79 -12.01 -0.31
N ASN A 146 -0.02 -13.03 -0.05
CA ASN A 146 0.10 -14.36 -0.69
C ASN A 146 -0.16 -14.35 -2.21
N LEU A 147 -0.81 -13.31 -2.74
CA LEU A 147 -1.05 -13.10 -4.17
C LEU A 147 0.02 -12.21 -4.81
N SER A 148 0.87 -11.57 -4.01
CA SER A 148 1.82 -10.57 -4.47
C SER A 148 3.17 -11.19 -4.79
N ASP A 149 3.85 -10.62 -5.79
CA ASP A 149 5.20 -11.04 -6.21
C ASP A 149 6.26 -10.36 -5.32
N ILE A 150 5.96 -9.15 -4.84
CA ILE A 150 6.80 -8.39 -3.91
C ILE A 150 5.95 -7.99 -2.70
N VAL A 151 6.44 -8.28 -1.50
CA VAL A 151 5.75 -7.94 -0.25
C VAL A 151 6.65 -7.08 0.63
N ILE A 152 6.21 -5.84 0.87
CA ILE A 152 6.93 -4.88 1.72
C ILE A 152 6.20 -4.77 3.06
N ASN A 153 6.87 -5.18 4.14
CA ASN A 153 6.31 -5.05 5.49
C ASN A 153 6.50 -3.63 6.01
N LYS A 154 5.45 -3.04 6.57
CA LYS A 154 5.47 -1.65 7.07
C LYS A 154 6.29 -1.45 8.35
N LEU A 155 6.69 -2.49 9.05
CA LEU A 155 7.43 -2.45 10.32
C LEU A 155 6.77 -1.61 11.43
N CYS A 156 5.48 -1.28 11.29
CA CYS A 156 4.74 -0.42 12.23
C CYS A 156 3.81 -1.19 13.18
N GLY A 157 3.60 -2.49 12.94
CA GLY A 157 2.60 -3.28 13.65
C GLY A 157 1.15 -2.83 13.37
N SER A 158 0.21 -3.38 14.13
CA SER A 158 -1.21 -3.04 14.02
C SER A 158 -1.52 -1.66 14.62
N GLU A 159 -2.55 -1.00 14.10
CA GLU A 159 -3.09 0.23 14.66
C GLU A 159 -3.89 -0.09 15.94
N GLU A 160 -3.73 0.72 16.97
CA GLU A 160 -4.51 0.62 18.21
C GLU A 160 -5.80 1.44 18.14
N SER A 161 -5.81 2.47 17.29
CA SER A 161 -6.95 3.35 17.03
C SER A 161 -7.74 2.86 15.83
N PHE A 162 -9.03 3.13 15.80
CA PHE A 162 -9.87 2.93 14.62
C PHE A 162 -9.45 3.83 13.45
N ILE A 163 -8.89 5.02 13.77
CA ILE A 163 -8.36 5.94 12.77
C ILE A 163 -6.91 5.57 12.48
N GLU A 164 -6.66 5.14 11.25
CA GLU A 164 -5.32 4.83 10.76
C GLU A 164 -4.49 6.10 10.62
N THR A 165 -3.42 6.23 11.40
CA THR A 165 -2.44 7.33 11.31
C THR A 165 -1.04 6.80 11.05
N ARG A 166 -0.50 6.05 11.99
CA ARG A 166 0.83 5.45 11.92
C ARG A 166 0.99 4.51 10.72
N THR A 167 0.00 3.66 10.47
CA THR A 167 0.01 2.72 9.33
C THR A 167 -0.16 3.42 7.99
N HIS A 168 -0.94 4.54 7.96
CA HIS A 168 -1.06 5.39 6.78
C HIS A 168 0.27 6.09 6.47
N MET A 169 0.90 6.70 7.48
CA MET A 169 2.20 7.36 7.34
C MET A 169 3.29 6.38 6.87
N ALA A 170 3.30 5.15 7.42
CA ALA A 170 4.22 4.12 6.96
C ALA A 170 4.03 3.79 5.47
N SER A 171 2.78 3.57 5.04
CA SER A 171 2.48 3.31 3.63
C SER A 171 2.89 4.46 2.71
N LEU A 172 2.57 5.70 3.11
CA LEU A 172 2.93 6.88 2.34
C LEU A 172 4.45 6.99 2.16
N LEU A 173 5.20 6.87 3.26
CA LEU A 173 6.66 6.96 3.22
C LEU A 173 7.29 5.84 2.41
N ILE A 174 6.89 4.57 2.63
CA ILE A 174 7.43 3.44 1.88
C ILE A 174 7.13 3.57 0.39
N THR A 175 5.90 3.91 0.02
CA THR A 175 5.52 4.12 -1.37
C THR A 175 6.33 5.26 -2.02
N PHE A 176 6.65 6.32 -1.26
CA PHE A 176 7.49 7.43 -1.74
C PHE A 176 8.96 7.02 -1.89
N LEU A 177 9.44 6.07 -1.09
CA LEU A 177 10.81 5.56 -1.16
C LEU A 177 11.02 4.55 -2.29
N CYS A 178 9.94 3.87 -2.69
CA CYS A 178 9.90 3.03 -3.89
C CYS A 178 9.93 3.88 -5.16
#